data_50f066263825f6d9dabe27eaf1e0a29e
#
_entry.id   50f066263825f6d9dabe27eaf1e0a29e
#
_cell.length_a   1.000
_cell.length_b   1.000
_cell.length_c   1.000
_cell.angle_alpha   90.00
_cell.angle_beta   90.00
_cell.angle_gamma   90.00
#
_symmetry.space_group_name_H-M   'P 1'
#
loop_
_entity.id
_entity.type
_entity.pdbx_description
1 polymer ?
#
loop_
_entity_poly.entity_id
_entity_poly.type
_entity_poly.pdbx_seq_one_letter_code
_entity_poly.pdbx_strand_id
1 'polypeptide(L)'
;MSIVLVTGASGYIGGRLVPELLGRGHRVRCLARTPSKLDDAPWRDQVEVVAGDVTRPDTLVEALHGVDVAYFLVHSMGGRAAFDEEDRLAAATFRDACAQAGVGRIVYLGGLGRDDDPQLSRH
;
A
#
# COMPACT_ATOMS: atom_id res chain seq x y z
N MET A 1 13.81 -13.15 6.04
CA MET A 1 13.27 -12.46 4.91
C MET A 1 11.86 -12.01 5.20
N SER A 2 11.59 -10.75 5.06
CA SER A 2 10.28 -10.23 5.39
C SER A 2 9.38 -10.17 4.17
N ILE A 3 8.11 -10.39 4.39
CA ILE A 3 7.11 -10.18 3.35
C ILE A 3 6.53 -8.80 3.59
N VAL A 4 6.64 -7.93 2.59
CA VAL A 4 6.17 -6.57 2.69
C VAL A 4 5.03 -6.37 1.72
N LEU A 5 3.89 -5.91 2.22
CA LEU A 5 2.75 -5.65 1.37
C LEU A 5 2.74 -4.16 1.00
N VAL A 6 2.49 -3.86 -0.25
CA VAL A 6 2.39 -2.48 -0.72
C VAL A 6 1.03 -2.29 -1.36
N THR A 7 0.25 -1.34 -0.86
CA THR A 7 -0.98 -0.94 -1.54
C THR A 7 -0.65 0.28 -2.37
N GLY A 8 -1.30 0.46 -3.47
CA GLY A 8 -1.06 1.64 -4.31
C GLY A 8 0.20 1.56 -5.14
N ALA A 9 0.66 0.36 -5.44
CA ALA A 9 1.91 0.20 -6.16
C ALA A 9 1.86 0.75 -7.58
N SER A 10 0.67 0.95 -8.12
CA SER A 10 0.57 1.50 -9.45
C SER A 10 0.80 3.01 -9.47
N GLY A 11 0.85 3.66 -8.33
CA GLY A 11 1.05 5.08 -8.28
C GLY A 11 2.52 5.46 -8.30
N TYR A 12 2.77 6.75 -8.27
CA TYR A 12 4.13 7.24 -8.36
C TYR A 12 5.00 6.78 -7.20
N ILE A 13 4.49 6.94 -5.99
CA ILE A 13 5.27 6.56 -4.81
C ILE A 13 5.46 5.06 -4.74
N GLY A 14 4.39 4.31 -5.00
CA GLY A 14 4.48 2.86 -4.97
C GLY A 14 5.44 2.33 -6.00
N GLY A 15 5.45 2.93 -7.18
CA GLY A 15 6.34 2.50 -8.24
C GLY A 15 7.80 2.72 -7.92
N ARG A 16 8.10 3.65 -7.02
CA ARG A 16 9.46 3.88 -6.60
C ARG A 16 9.81 3.07 -5.36
N LEU A 17 8.84 2.81 -4.52
CA LEU A 17 9.05 2.06 -3.29
C LEU A 17 9.35 0.59 -3.56
N VAL A 18 8.67 0.00 -4.52
CA VAL A 18 8.82 -1.43 -4.76
C VAL A 18 10.26 -1.81 -5.11
N PRO A 19 10.91 -1.12 -6.06
CA PRO A 19 12.30 -1.48 -6.35
C PRO A 19 13.22 -1.32 -5.15
N GLU A 20 12.93 -0.34 -4.32
CA GLU A 20 13.76 -0.11 -3.14
C GLU A 20 13.64 -1.29 -2.18
N LEU A 21 12.43 -1.77 -1.96
CA LEU A 21 12.23 -2.90 -1.07
C LEU A 21 12.84 -4.17 -1.62
N LEU A 22 12.73 -4.37 -2.92
CA LEU A 22 13.33 -5.53 -3.55
C LEU A 22 14.84 -5.48 -3.42
N GLY A 23 15.43 -4.29 -3.57
CA GLY A 23 16.84 -4.13 -3.44
C GLY A 23 17.37 -4.41 -2.05
N ARG A 24 16.50 -4.33 -1.06
CA ARG A 24 16.89 -4.62 0.32
C ARG A 24 16.64 -6.07 0.69
N GLY A 25 16.24 -6.89 -0.26
CA GLY A 25 16.08 -8.32 -0.01
C GLY A 25 14.71 -8.74 0.51
N HIS A 26 13.73 -7.85 0.48
CA HIS A 26 12.40 -8.20 0.94
C HIS A 26 11.59 -8.88 -0.15
N ARG A 27 10.66 -9.69 0.26
CA ARG A 27 9.67 -10.22 -0.68
C ARG A 27 8.54 -9.22 -0.70
N VAL A 28 8.16 -8.78 -1.88
CA VAL A 28 7.16 -7.73 -2.01
C VAL A 28 5.88 -8.31 -2.57
N ARG A 29 4.78 -8.01 -1.92
CA ARG A 29 3.44 -8.40 -2.37
C ARG A 29 2.67 -7.12 -2.60
N CYS A 30 2.09 -6.98 -3.78
CA CYS A 30 1.34 -5.78 -4.12
C CYS A 30 -0.15 -6.09 -4.09
N LEU A 31 -0.92 -5.26 -3.39
CA LEU A 31 -2.37 -5.38 -3.36
C LEU A 31 -2.94 -4.38 -4.34
N ALA A 32 -3.74 -4.83 -5.25
CA ALA A 32 -4.30 -3.96 -6.27
C ALA A 32 -5.74 -4.31 -6.57
N ARG A 33 -6.59 -3.29 -6.74
CA ARG A 33 -7.96 -3.56 -7.15
C ARG A 33 -7.99 -4.03 -8.59
N THR A 34 -7.09 -3.55 -9.40
CA THR A 34 -6.99 -3.95 -10.79
C THR A 34 -5.56 -4.39 -11.05
N PRO A 35 -5.26 -5.66 -10.82
CA PRO A 35 -3.87 -6.12 -10.95
C PRO A 35 -3.23 -5.85 -12.30
N SER A 36 -4.02 -5.78 -13.35
CA SER A 36 -3.44 -5.54 -14.68
C SER A 36 -2.79 -4.17 -14.78
N LYS A 37 -3.09 -3.26 -13.89
CA LYS A 37 -2.43 -1.96 -13.91
C LYS A 37 -0.96 -2.07 -13.59
N LEU A 38 -0.53 -3.19 -13.03
CA LEU A 38 0.88 -3.39 -12.71
C LEU A 38 1.63 -4.15 -13.80
N ASP A 39 0.94 -4.57 -14.84
CA ASP A 39 1.55 -5.43 -15.85
C ASP A 39 2.75 -4.81 -16.53
N ASP A 40 2.75 -3.49 -16.68
CA ASP A 40 3.84 -2.82 -17.37
C ASP A 40 4.99 -2.41 -16.46
N ALA A 41 4.88 -2.69 -15.19
CA ALA A 41 5.94 -2.28 -14.27
C ALA A 41 7.19 -3.12 -14.51
N PRO A 42 8.36 -2.49 -14.50
CA PRO A 42 9.58 -3.23 -14.78
C PRO A 42 9.88 -4.32 -13.76
N TRP A 43 9.35 -4.17 -12.55
CA TRP A 43 9.57 -5.15 -11.49
C TRP A 43 8.42 -6.15 -11.34
N ARG A 44 7.49 -6.17 -12.31
CA ARG A 44 6.31 -7.00 -12.19
C ARG A 44 6.61 -8.48 -11.91
N ASP A 45 7.65 -9.00 -12.53
CA ASP A 45 7.98 -10.40 -12.37
C ASP A 45 8.69 -10.70 -11.06
N GLN A 46 9.04 -9.68 -10.31
CA GLN A 46 9.77 -9.89 -9.06
C GLN A 46 8.87 -9.77 -7.85
N VAL A 47 7.60 -9.52 -8.06
CA VAL A 47 6.66 -9.33 -6.94
C VAL A 47 5.46 -10.26 -7.10
N GLU A 48 4.77 -10.45 -6.00
CA GLU A 48 3.53 -11.19 -6.00
C GLU A 48 2.41 -10.15 -6.06
N VAL A 49 1.40 -10.36 -6.85
CA VAL A 49 0.28 -9.43 -6.96
C VAL A 49 -0.98 -10.14 -6.52
N VAL A 50 -1.72 -9.51 -5.62
CA VAL A 50 -2.95 -10.07 -5.09
C VAL A 50 -4.06 -9.06 -5.35
N ALA A 51 -5.17 -9.52 -5.86
CA ALA A 51 -6.31 -8.66 -6.09
C ALA A 51 -7.04 -8.42 -4.78
N GLY A 52 -7.39 -7.20 -4.50
CA GLY A 52 -8.13 -6.87 -3.29
C GLY A 52 -8.40 -5.39 -3.18
N ASP A 53 -9.23 -5.03 -2.22
CA ASP A 53 -9.67 -3.67 -2.02
C ASP A 53 -9.54 -3.35 -0.55
N VAL A 54 -8.86 -2.26 -0.22
CA VAL A 54 -8.63 -1.90 1.19
C VAL A 54 -9.94 -1.57 1.91
N THR A 55 -11.01 -1.30 1.20
CA THR A 55 -12.30 -1.05 1.83
C THR A 55 -13.11 -2.32 2.04
N ARG A 56 -12.60 -3.46 1.59
CA ARG A 56 -13.33 -4.71 1.71
C ARG A 56 -12.50 -5.70 2.52
N PRO A 57 -12.82 -5.85 3.79
CA PRO A 57 -11.97 -6.67 4.68
C PRO A 57 -11.79 -8.10 4.24
N ASP A 58 -12.82 -8.68 3.62
CA ASP A 58 -12.73 -10.06 3.19
C ASP A 58 -11.65 -10.27 2.13
N THR A 59 -11.31 -9.24 1.36
CA THR A 59 -10.29 -9.39 0.34
C THR A 59 -8.90 -9.23 0.93
N LEU A 60 -8.80 -8.76 2.17
CA LEU A 60 -7.51 -8.50 2.78
C LEU A 60 -6.95 -9.69 3.55
N VAL A 61 -7.78 -10.65 3.87
CA VAL A 61 -7.33 -11.76 4.69
C VAL A 61 -6.19 -12.50 4.03
N GLU A 62 -6.37 -12.90 2.80
CA GLU A 62 -5.34 -13.61 2.11
C GLU A 62 -4.16 -12.74 1.76
N ALA A 63 -4.42 -11.51 1.40
CA ALA A 63 -3.36 -10.61 1.00
C ALA A 63 -2.39 -10.35 2.16
N LEU A 64 -2.90 -10.35 3.37
CA LEU A 64 -2.08 -10.06 4.54
C LEU A 64 -1.47 -11.29 5.20
N HIS A 65 -1.77 -12.45 4.68
CA HIS A 65 -1.26 -13.68 5.30
C HIS A 65 0.28 -13.71 5.24
N GLY A 66 0.90 -13.82 6.37
CA GLY A 66 2.36 -13.89 6.43
C GLY A 66 3.09 -12.58 6.25
N VAL A 67 2.35 -11.47 6.16
CA VAL A 67 2.96 -10.17 5.93
C VAL A 67 3.56 -9.64 7.24
N ASP A 68 4.77 -9.15 7.17
CA ASP A 68 5.44 -8.58 8.33
C ASP A 68 5.27 -7.08 8.39
N VAL A 69 5.31 -6.41 7.26
CA VAL A 69 5.19 -4.96 7.20
C VAL A 69 4.24 -4.60 6.06
N ALA A 70 3.35 -3.68 6.30
CA ALA A 70 2.39 -3.25 5.28
C ALA A 70 2.53 -1.75 5.05
N TYR A 71 2.69 -1.36 3.79
CA TYR A 71 2.75 0.04 3.41
C TYR A 71 1.40 0.44 2.83
N PHE A 72 0.77 1.41 3.45
CA PHE A 72 -0.51 1.90 2.99
C PHE A 72 -0.30 3.25 2.33
N LEU A 73 -0.33 3.28 1.00
CA LEU A 73 -0.12 4.49 0.25
C LEU A 73 -1.46 5.12 -0.07
N VAL A 74 -1.68 6.27 0.50
CA VAL A 74 -2.93 6.96 0.33
C VAL A 74 -2.83 7.89 -0.85
N HIS A 75 -3.84 7.87 -1.72
CA HIS A 75 -3.77 8.65 -2.91
C HIS A 75 -4.83 9.67 -2.91
N SER A 76 -4.49 10.89 -2.92
CA SER A 76 -5.45 11.94 -2.87
C SER A 76 -5.72 12.49 -4.23
N MET A 77 -6.88 12.33 -4.71
CA MET A 77 -7.19 12.81 -5.99
C MET A 77 -8.34 13.69 -6.11
N GLY A 78 -9.20 13.84 -5.39
CA GLY A 78 -10.37 14.62 -5.64
C GLY A 78 -10.63 15.63 -4.59
N GLY A 79 -11.84 15.91 -4.35
CA GLY A 79 -12.23 16.86 -3.36
C GLY A 79 -11.78 16.44 -2.00
N ARG A 80 -11.20 17.37 -1.26
CA ARG A 80 -10.65 17.07 -0.04
C ARG A 80 -11.56 16.49 0.97
N ALA A 81 -12.73 16.98 1.09
CA ALA A 81 -13.63 16.53 2.12
C ALA A 81 -14.06 15.09 1.91
N ALA A 82 -14.50 14.78 0.71
CA ALA A 82 -14.93 13.43 0.42
C ALA A 82 -13.77 12.45 0.53
N PHE A 83 -12.64 12.92 0.09
CA PHE A 83 -11.47 12.09 0.15
C PHE A 83 -11.12 11.74 1.59
N ASP A 84 -11.17 12.72 2.46
CA ASP A 84 -10.82 12.47 3.85
C ASP A 84 -11.68 11.41 4.50
N GLU A 85 -12.95 11.40 4.20
CA GLU A 85 -13.80 10.45 4.81
C GLU A 85 -13.56 9.06 4.30
N GLU A 86 -13.44 8.91 3.00
CA GLU A 86 -13.15 7.62 2.43
C GLU A 86 -11.79 7.12 2.87
N ASP A 87 -10.85 8.03 2.98
CA ASP A 87 -9.53 7.68 3.38
C ASP A 87 -9.48 7.16 4.79
N ARG A 88 -10.23 7.79 5.68
CA ARG A 88 -10.27 7.34 7.05
C ARG A 88 -10.88 5.97 7.17
N LEU A 89 -11.92 5.72 6.38
CA LEU A 89 -12.58 4.44 6.43
C LEU A 89 -11.65 3.36 5.88
N ALA A 90 -10.98 3.65 4.79
CA ALA A 90 -10.06 2.68 4.21
C ALA A 90 -8.91 2.39 5.16
N ALA A 91 -8.38 3.42 5.80
CA ALA A 91 -7.28 3.24 6.73
C ALA A 91 -7.71 2.41 7.93
N ALA A 92 -8.90 2.67 8.44
CA ALA A 92 -9.40 1.90 9.59
C ALA A 92 -9.62 0.44 9.23
N THR A 93 -10.20 0.19 8.06
CA THR A 93 -10.43 -1.17 7.62
C THR A 93 -9.11 -1.90 7.44
N PHE A 94 -8.15 -1.24 6.84
CA PHE A 94 -6.85 -1.84 6.59
C PHE A 94 -6.12 -2.12 7.92
N ARG A 95 -6.18 -1.16 8.83
CA ARG A 95 -5.54 -1.33 10.12
C ARG A 95 -6.12 -2.51 10.87
N ASP A 96 -7.44 -2.65 10.87
CA ASP A 96 -8.08 -3.74 11.58
C ASP A 96 -7.71 -5.08 10.94
N ALA A 97 -7.65 -5.13 9.62
CA ALA A 97 -7.28 -6.36 8.94
C ALA A 97 -5.83 -6.73 9.25
N CYS A 98 -4.94 -5.75 9.33
CA CYS A 98 -3.56 -6.00 9.67
C CYS A 98 -3.43 -6.55 11.08
N ALA A 99 -4.19 -5.99 12.00
CA ALA A 99 -4.15 -6.46 13.38
C ALA A 99 -4.62 -7.90 13.48
N GLN A 100 -5.65 -8.24 12.75
CA GLN A 100 -6.14 -9.61 12.77
C GLN A 100 -5.18 -10.57 12.13
N ALA A 101 -4.43 -10.12 11.15
CA ALA A 101 -3.49 -10.97 10.45
C ALA A 101 -2.13 -11.07 11.16
N GLY A 102 -1.91 -10.26 12.17
CA GLY A 102 -0.64 -10.31 12.88
C GLY A 102 0.48 -9.54 12.23
N VAL A 103 0.16 -8.55 11.40
CA VAL A 103 1.17 -7.72 10.75
C VAL A 103 1.92 -6.94 11.83
N GLY A 104 3.24 -6.94 11.77
CA GLY A 104 4.03 -6.33 12.80
C GLY A 104 4.12 -4.82 12.73
N ARG A 105 4.01 -4.25 11.54
CA ARG A 105 4.13 -2.80 11.39
C ARG A 105 3.34 -2.32 10.20
N ILE A 106 2.71 -1.17 10.34
CA ILE A 106 2.02 -0.52 9.22
C ILE A 106 2.67 0.83 9.02
N VAL A 107 3.01 1.14 7.78
CA VAL A 107 3.59 2.42 7.44
C VAL A 107 2.59 3.16 6.56
N TYR A 108 2.15 4.33 7.00
CA TYR A 108 1.22 5.12 6.24
C TYR A 108 1.97 6.20 5.48
N LEU A 109 1.82 6.24 4.17
CA LEU A 109 2.44 7.28 3.38
C LEU A 109 1.34 8.07 2.71
N GLY A 110 1.19 9.27 3.14
CA GLY A 110 0.13 10.10 2.64
C GLY A 110 0.40 10.61 1.26
N GLY A 111 -0.63 10.89 0.65
CA GLY A 111 -0.50 11.38 -0.62
C GLY A 111 0.03 12.66 -0.69
N LEU A 112 0.74 13.03 -0.92
CA LEU A 112 1.22 14.12 -0.93
C LEU A 112 1.19 14.89 -1.97
N GLY A 113 0.36 15.28 -2.32
CA GLY A 113 0.33 16.16 -3.28
C GLY A 113 1.12 17.39 -3.08
N ARG A 114 1.52 17.65 -1.97
CA ARG A 114 2.22 18.76 -1.73
C ARG A 114 3.53 18.53 -1.34
N ASP A 115 4.35 18.22 -2.21
CA ASP A 115 5.70 17.97 -1.90
C ASP A 115 6.39 19.21 -1.48
N ASP A 116 5.83 20.33 -1.67
CA ASP A 116 6.47 21.53 -1.20
C ASP A 116 6.21 21.75 0.29
N ASP A 117 5.47 20.93 0.95
CA ASP A 117 5.21 21.09 2.35
C ASP A 117 6.36 20.51 3.16
N PRO A 118 7.16 21.33 3.79
CA PRO A 118 8.31 20.80 4.49
C PRO A 118 7.96 19.96 5.69
N GLN A 119 6.75 20.08 6.18
CA GLN A 119 6.40 19.27 7.30
C GLN A 119 6.21 17.84 6.93
N LEU A 120 5.77 17.58 5.73
CA LEU A 120 5.61 16.22 5.30
C LEU A 120 6.94 15.56 5.15
N SER A 121 7.92 16.27 4.72
CA SER A 121 9.19 15.64 4.49
C SER A 121 9.94 15.36 5.77
N ARG A 122 9.47 15.86 6.90
CA ARG A 122 10.14 15.61 8.10
C ARG A 122 9.79 14.31 8.68
N HIS A 123 8.86 13.69 8.20
CA HIS A 123 8.44 12.43 8.74
C HIS A 123 8.75 11.32 7.80
#